data_e00cec35c2101ec947ff8d8c9c450818
#
_entry.id   e00cec35c2101ec947ff8d8c9c450818
#
_cell.length_a   1.000
_cell.length_b   1.000
_cell.length_c   1.000
_cell.angle_alpha   90.00
_cell.angle_beta   90.00
_cell.angle_gamma   90.00
#
_symmetry.space_group_name_H-M   'P 1'
#
loop_
_entity.id
_entity.type
_entity.pdbx_description
1 polymer ?
#
loop_
_entity_poly.entity_id
_entity_poly.type
_entity_poly.pdbx_seq_one_letter_code
_entity_poly.pdbx_strand_id
1 'polypeptide(L)'
;FQMRGRFQNWEHFNRDDHKFSMKYGNNFNGGNTNVSMYFSYYQRDRIAASEDEIMGRCDYGDLVPEQFDSAFYRCSSNSSWGQFDMSGTAPYTDSSGEFLIKAAGDPNCLLNLGNGVCAASDSSGNYTHNWNGQRDILGAVQRHNLFVFLNHDLGDGRELFAEYGQYQSEYNGNRHSVSHFSSVKFIVPATNPYNFTGKALLMDNYRFVDAGQRVVDNNKQTDRYLVGVRGQTDDGWDWESAASYSVAEAFDVTHNRVSNTLMDALLHRTDESAYNPFNGAGVYQTGFVSHNPVDYTPGGIGPAVVDA
;
A
#
# COMPACT_ATOMS: atom_id res chain seq x y z
N PHE A 1 -24.24 -15.46 -30.27
CA PHE A 1 -23.09 -15.80 -29.43
C PHE A 1 -21.86 -15.06 -29.92
N GLN A 2 -21.11 -14.39 -29.02
CA GLN A 2 -19.87 -13.68 -29.31
C GLN A 2 -18.86 -13.93 -28.18
N MET A 3 -17.63 -14.26 -28.55
CA MET A 3 -16.48 -14.35 -27.63
C MET A 3 -15.40 -13.40 -28.07
N ARG A 4 -14.71 -12.77 -27.10
CA ARG A 4 -13.57 -11.91 -27.35
C ARG A 4 -12.51 -12.15 -26.31
N GLY A 5 -11.30 -12.51 -26.76
CA GLY A 5 -10.09 -12.52 -25.96
C GLY A 5 -9.23 -11.29 -26.30
N ARG A 6 -8.60 -10.73 -25.30
CA ARG A 6 -7.52 -9.74 -25.44
C ARG A 6 -6.37 -10.17 -24.54
N PHE A 7 -5.21 -10.25 -25.12
CA PHE A 7 -3.94 -10.42 -24.44
C PHE A 7 -3.12 -9.16 -24.70
N GLN A 8 -2.48 -8.64 -23.68
CA GLN A 8 -1.56 -7.51 -23.76
C GLN A 8 -0.32 -7.83 -22.94
N ASN A 9 0.84 -7.76 -23.55
CA ASN A 9 2.12 -7.86 -22.87
C ASN A 9 2.72 -6.48 -22.66
N TRP A 10 3.23 -6.24 -21.46
CA TRP A 10 4.01 -5.07 -21.10
C TRP A 10 5.49 -5.44 -21.27
N GLU A 11 6.00 -5.31 -22.50
CA GLU A 11 7.30 -5.82 -22.91
C GLU A 11 8.44 -5.40 -21.97
N HIS A 12 8.46 -4.13 -21.53
CA HIS A 12 9.46 -3.60 -20.61
C HIS A 12 9.48 -4.33 -19.25
N PHE A 13 8.32 -4.75 -18.74
CA PHE A 13 8.19 -5.40 -17.44
C PHE A 13 8.01 -6.92 -17.54
N ASN A 14 7.90 -7.48 -18.75
CA ASN A 14 7.58 -8.87 -18.98
C ASN A 14 6.36 -9.33 -18.14
N ARG A 15 5.29 -8.55 -18.19
CA ARG A 15 4.02 -8.79 -17.48
C ARG A 15 2.86 -8.78 -18.46
N ASP A 16 1.83 -9.50 -18.10
CA ASP A 16 0.69 -9.75 -18.95
C ASP A 16 -0.63 -9.24 -18.36
N ASP A 17 -1.47 -8.74 -19.26
CA ASP A 17 -2.88 -8.46 -19.02
C ASP A 17 -3.74 -9.40 -19.86
N HIS A 18 -4.67 -10.06 -19.21
CA HIS A 18 -5.63 -10.94 -19.87
C HIS A 18 -7.04 -10.41 -19.71
N LYS A 19 -7.77 -10.32 -20.81
CA LYS A 19 -9.19 -10.02 -20.79
C LYS A 19 -9.96 -11.03 -21.65
N PHE A 20 -10.95 -11.64 -21.06
CA PHE A 20 -11.91 -12.49 -21.76
C PHE A 20 -13.31 -11.89 -21.61
N SER A 21 -14.12 -11.96 -22.64
CA SER A 21 -15.55 -11.61 -22.55
C SER A 21 -16.38 -12.49 -23.46
N MET A 22 -17.59 -12.77 -23.01
CA MET A 22 -18.57 -13.58 -23.71
C MET A 22 -19.92 -12.88 -23.66
N LYS A 23 -20.62 -12.89 -24.79
CA LYS A 23 -22.02 -12.48 -24.91
C LYS A 23 -22.81 -13.65 -25.49
N TYR A 24 -23.95 -13.92 -24.88
CA TYR A 24 -24.89 -14.89 -25.34
C TYR A 24 -26.28 -14.28 -25.34
N GLY A 25 -27.12 -14.62 -26.32
CA GLY A 25 -28.52 -14.29 -26.33
C GLY A 25 -29.26 -15.30 -27.19
N ASN A 26 -30.43 -15.69 -26.72
CA ASN A 26 -31.29 -16.61 -27.44
C ASN A 26 -32.76 -16.34 -27.10
N ASN A 27 -33.61 -16.65 -28.05
CA ASN A 27 -35.06 -16.62 -27.89
C ASN A 27 -35.60 -18.06 -27.70
N PHE A 28 -36.52 -18.21 -26.78
CA PHE A 28 -37.19 -19.45 -26.42
C PHE A 28 -38.71 -19.26 -26.52
N ASN A 29 -39.47 -20.33 -26.41
CA ASN A 29 -40.93 -20.33 -26.40
C ASN A 29 -41.57 -19.63 -27.63
N GLY A 30 -41.06 -19.97 -28.83
CA GLY A 30 -41.59 -19.34 -30.05
C GLY A 30 -41.21 -17.87 -30.23
N GLY A 31 -40.26 -17.35 -29.44
CA GLY A 31 -39.87 -15.95 -29.48
C GLY A 31 -40.32 -15.13 -28.27
N ASN A 32 -41.23 -15.67 -27.45
CA ASN A 32 -41.84 -14.95 -26.32
C ASN A 32 -40.86 -14.74 -25.14
N THR A 33 -39.75 -15.47 -25.08
CA THR A 33 -38.77 -15.35 -24.01
C THR A 33 -37.41 -15.08 -24.60
N ASN A 34 -36.78 -13.96 -24.23
CA ASN A 34 -35.40 -13.65 -24.54
C ASN A 34 -34.54 -13.77 -23.29
N VAL A 35 -33.44 -14.49 -23.40
CA VAL A 35 -32.41 -14.52 -22.37
C VAL A 35 -31.09 -14.03 -22.98
N SER A 36 -30.49 -13.05 -22.37
CA SER A 36 -29.18 -12.58 -22.78
C SER A 36 -28.22 -12.53 -21.56
N MET A 37 -26.97 -12.81 -21.82
CA MET A 37 -25.92 -12.89 -20.81
C MET A 37 -24.64 -12.21 -21.30
N TYR A 38 -24.01 -11.49 -20.41
CA TYR A 38 -22.66 -10.97 -20.59
C TYR A 38 -21.78 -11.43 -19.44
N PHE A 39 -20.64 -12.02 -19.76
CA PHE A 39 -19.59 -12.36 -18.82
C PHE A 39 -18.29 -11.68 -19.27
N SER A 40 -17.54 -11.16 -18.31
CA SER A 40 -16.16 -10.71 -18.56
C SER A 40 -15.25 -11.04 -17.40
N TYR A 41 -14.04 -11.42 -17.73
CA TYR A 41 -12.94 -11.66 -16.82
C TYR A 41 -11.76 -10.77 -17.23
N TYR A 42 -11.08 -10.21 -16.24
CA TYR A 42 -9.86 -9.42 -16.42
C TYR A 42 -8.86 -9.78 -15.34
N GLN A 43 -7.63 -10.01 -15.75
CA GLN A 43 -6.49 -10.21 -14.86
C GLN A 43 -5.32 -9.35 -15.33
N ARG A 44 -4.63 -8.76 -14.37
CA ARG A 44 -3.37 -8.04 -14.58
C ARG A 44 -2.40 -8.43 -13.49
N ASP A 45 -1.16 -8.72 -13.88
CA ASP A 45 -0.06 -8.99 -12.97
C ASP A 45 0.45 -7.70 -12.31
N ARG A 46 1.10 -7.87 -11.17
CA ARG A 46 1.73 -6.79 -10.43
C ARG A 46 2.99 -6.30 -11.16
N ILE A 47 3.22 -4.99 -11.16
CA ILE A 47 4.45 -4.35 -11.61
C ILE A 47 5.03 -3.58 -10.42
N ALA A 48 6.18 -4.04 -9.90
CA ALA A 48 6.88 -3.35 -8.84
C ALA A 48 7.71 -2.18 -9.41
N ALA A 49 7.78 -1.08 -8.67
CA ALA A 49 8.57 0.06 -9.09
C ALA A 49 10.07 -0.27 -9.16
N SER A 50 10.55 -1.20 -8.33
CA SER A 50 11.93 -1.68 -8.35
C SER A 50 12.33 -2.44 -9.62
N GLU A 51 11.37 -2.81 -10.47
CA GLU A 51 11.62 -3.44 -11.76
C GLU A 51 12.01 -2.42 -12.85
N ASP A 52 11.86 -1.14 -12.58
CA ASP A 52 12.25 -0.06 -13.48
C ASP A 52 13.27 0.87 -12.80
N GLU A 53 14.37 1.14 -13.50
CA GLU A 53 15.48 1.94 -12.96
C GLU A 53 15.08 3.36 -12.60
N ILE A 54 14.17 3.97 -13.34
CA ILE A 54 13.68 5.32 -13.09
C ILE A 54 12.60 5.32 -12.02
N MET A 55 11.59 4.43 -12.14
CA MET A 55 10.45 4.39 -11.23
C MET A 55 10.82 3.88 -9.84
N GLY A 56 11.84 3.02 -9.74
CA GLY A 56 12.28 2.39 -8.50
C GLY A 56 13.17 3.28 -7.63
N ARG A 57 13.65 4.41 -8.12
CA ARG A 57 14.52 5.31 -7.37
C ARG A 57 13.81 6.57 -6.88
N CYS A 58 14.43 7.27 -5.98
CA CYS A 58 13.93 8.53 -5.42
C CYS A 58 14.86 9.73 -5.69
N ASP A 59 16.06 9.47 -6.17
CA ASP A 59 17.02 10.48 -6.59
C ASP A 59 17.12 10.49 -8.12
N TYR A 60 16.84 11.63 -8.73
CA TYR A 60 16.82 11.86 -10.16
C TYR A 60 17.80 12.95 -10.57
N GLY A 61 18.73 13.34 -9.66
CA GLY A 61 19.67 14.42 -9.89
C GLY A 61 20.54 14.21 -11.13
N ASP A 62 20.97 12.98 -11.37
CA ASP A 62 21.75 12.59 -12.56
C ASP A 62 21.02 12.72 -13.90
N LEU A 63 19.69 12.89 -13.88
CA LEU A 63 18.86 13.08 -15.09
C LEU A 63 18.65 14.56 -15.44
N VAL A 64 19.14 15.48 -14.61
CA VAL A 64 18.93 16.91 -14.75
C VAL A 64 20.25 17.67 -14.63
N PRO A 65 20.34 18.90 -15.15
CA PRO A 65 21.50 19.74 -14.89
C PRO A 65 21.73 19.97 -13.38
N GLU A 66 22.98 20.00 -12.95
CA GLU A 66 23.43 20.10 -11.55
C GLU A 66 22.69 21.19 -10.74
N GLN A 67 22.39 22.32 -11.36
CA GLN A 67 21.65 23.41 -10.72
C GLN A 67 20.23 23.05 -10.26
N PHE A 68 19.68 21.95 -10.77
CA PHE A 68 18.35 21.47 -10.44
C PHE A 68 18.36 20.19 -9.58
N ASP A 69 19.52 19.63 -9.27
CA ASP A 69 19.70 18.37 -8.57
C ASP A 69 18.85 18.30 -7.30
N SER A 70 18.95 19.26 -6.42
CA SER A 70 18.18 19.27 -5.16
C SER A 70 16.65 19.28 -5.37
N ALA A 71 16.17 19.85 -6.46
CA ALA A 71 14.74 19.86 -6.78
C ALA A 71 14.23 18.48 -7.25
N PHE A 72 15.14 17.63 -7.72
CA PHE A 72 14.83 16.27 -8.19
C PHE A 72 15.20 15.17 -7.20
N TYR A 73 15.71 15.54 -6.02
CA TYR A 73 15.88 14.62 -4.90
C TYR A 73 14.57 14.43 -4.15
N ARG A 74 13.98 13.23 -4.24
CA ARG A 74 12.65 12.89 -3.70
C ARG A 74 12.70 11.77 -2.66
N CYS A 75 13.87 11.48 -2.10
CA CYS A 75 14.02 10.50 -1.04
C CYS A 75 13.41 11.02 0.27
N SER A 76 12.88 10.11 1.07
CA SER A 76 12.24 10.46 2.34
C SER A 76 13.26 10.68 3.43
N SER A 77 13.11 11.75 4.21
CA SER A 77 13.87 11.97 5.45
C SER A 77 13.52 10.96 6.54
N ASN A 78 12.29 10.39 6.49
CA ASN A 78 11.93 9.30 7.38
C ASN A 78 12.67 8.04 6.94
N SER A 79 13.65 7.61 7.70
CA SER A 79 14.43 6.40 7.48
C SER A 79 14.45 5.52 8.73
N SER A 80 14.95 4.31 8.60
CA SER A 80 15.13 3.40 9.74
C SER A 80 16.22 3.82 10.72
N TRP A 81 17.02 4.78 10.34
CA TRP A 81 18.08 5.33 11.19
C TRP A 81 17.54 6.32 12.21
N GLY A 82 16.51 7.08 11.84
CA GLY A 82 15.80 7.98 12.73
C GLY A 82 16.55 9.26 13.11
N GLN A 83 15.77 10.21 13.58
CA GLN A 83 16.19 11.45 14.18
C GLN A 83 15.56 11.54 15.57
N PHE A 84 16.29 12.02 16.54
CA PHE A 84 15.88 12.07 17.93
C PHE A 84 16.19 13.45 18.52
N ASP A 85 15.26 13.95 19.34
CA ASP A 85 15.38 15.21 20.06
C ASP A 85 15.41 14.92 21.56
N MET A 86 16.36 15.53 22.24
CA MET A 86 16.52 15.42 23.69
C MET A 86 16.49 16.80 24.35
N SER A 87 16.03 16.84 25.58
CA SER A 87 16.11 18.05 26.39
C SER A 87 17.57 18.38 26.74
N GLY A 88 18.07 19.50 26.20
CA GLY A 88 19.44 19.98 26.36
C GLY A 88 20.40 19.31 25.36
N THR A 89 21.64 19.70 25.40
CA THR A 89 22.67 19.32 24.43
C THR A 89 23.65 18.30 24.97
N ALA A 90 24.32 17.60 24.06
CA ALA A 90 25.40 16.65 24.31
C ALA A 90 26.48 16.79 23.20
N PRO A 91 27.69 16.23 23.35
CA PRO A 91 28.71 16.33 22.31
C PRO A 91 28.34 15.74 20.95
N TYR A 92 27.31 14.94 20.88
CA TYR A 92 26.79 14.29 19.67
C TYR A 92 25.46 14.89 19.16
N THR A 93 24.96 15.97 19.78
CA THR A 93 23.76 16.69 19.33
C THR A 93 24.14 18.01 18.65
N ASP A 94 23.18 18.60 17.98
CA ASP A 94 23.25 19.99 17.58
C ASP A 94 22.89 20.95 18.74
N SER A 95 22.78 22.24 18.46
CA SER A 95 22.45 23.29 19.45
C SER A 95 21.02 23.20 20.00
N SER A 96 20.11 22.52 19.33
CA SER A 96 18.71 22.29 19.76
C SER A 96 18.55 20.99 20.57
N GLY A 97 19.51 20.10 20.56
CA GLY A 97 19.46 18.80 21.22
C GLY A 97 19.12 17.68 20.26
N GLU A 98 19.07 17.94 18.97
CA GLU A 98 18.78 16.95 17.95
C GLU A 98 20.01 16.14 17.56
N PHE A 99 19.82 14.85 17.32
CA PHE A 99 20.85 13.94 16.83
C PHE A 99 20.25 12.88 15.92
N LEU A 100 21.12 12.29 15.11
CA LEU A 100 20.80 11.25 14.15
C LEU A 100 21.52 9.96 14.52
N ILE A 101 20.92 8.84 14.18
CA ILE A 101 21.62 7.54 14.17
C ILE A 101 22.19 7.30 12.77
N LYS A 102 23.45 6.89 12.74
CA LYS A 102 24.21 6.59 11.52
C LYS A 102 24.97 5.28 11.65
N ALA A 103 25.50 4.79 10.54
CA ALA A 103 26.44 3.68 10.56
C ALA A 103 27.75 4.08 11.26
N ALA A 104 28.37 3.18 12.01
CA ALA A 104 29.62 3.48 12.75
C ALA A 104 30.81 3.89 11.87
N GLY A 105 30.75 3.59 10.57
CA GLY A 105 31.75 4.03 9.57
C GLY A 105 31.46 5.39 8.93
N ASP A 106 30.36 6.06 9.30
CA ASP A 106 30.04 7.39 8.78
C ASP A 106 31.11 8.41 9.26
N PRO A 107 31.64 9.28 8.37
CA PRO A 107 32.65 10.26 8.74
C PRO A 107 32.19 11.30 9.77
N ASN A 108 30.86 11.47 9.91
CA ASN A 108 30.27 12.39 10.90
C ASN A 108 29.89 11.68 12.22
N CYS A 109 30.33 10.45 12.43
CA CYS A 109 30.12 9.71 13.66
C CYS A 109 30.79 10.43 14.86
N LEU A 110 30.00 10.82 15.85
CA LEU A 110 30.49 11.54 17.03
C LEU A 110 30.56 10.65 18.29
N LEU A 111 29.65 9.69 18.40
CA LEU A 111 29.59 8.74 19.51
C LEU A 111 29.28 7.34 18.99
N ASN A 112 30.24 6.43 19.08
CA ASN A 112 30.02 5.03 18.72
C ASN A 112 29.17 4.36 19.80
N LEU A 113 28.01 3.81 19.39
CA LEU A 113 27.06 3.14 20.26
C LEU A 113 27.28 1.62 20.33
N GLY A 114 28.24 1.10 19.59
CA GLY A 114 28.41 -0.35 19.39
C GLY A 114 27.47 -0.88 18.32
N ASN A 115 27.53 -2.19 18.05
CA ASN A 115 26.68 -2.90 17.09
C ASN A 115 26.59 -2.25 15.70
N GLY A 116 27.63 -1.57 15.26
CA GLY A 116 27.71 -0.96 13.93
C GLY A 116 26.97 0.37 13.77
N VAL A 117 26.53 1.01 14.86
CA VAL A 117 25.82 2.29 14.82
C VAL A 117 26.51 3.36 15.64
N CYS A 118 26.22 4.60 15.32
CA CYS A 118 26.70 5.76 16.07
C CYS A 118 25.68 6.89 16.11
N ALA A 119 25.84 7.80 17.06
CA ALA A 119 25.13 9.05 17.10
C ALA A 119 25.95 10.17 16.44
N ALA A 120 25.28 11.02 15.68
CA ALA A 120 25.83 12.15 14.95
C ALA A 120 24.92 13.38 15.13
N SER A 121 25.48 14.57 15.01
CA SER A 121 24.72 15.81 15.07
C SER A 121 23.74 15.90 13.89
N ASP A 122 22.57 16.48 14.11
CA ASP A 122 21.57 16.73 13.06
C ASP A 122 22.15 17.54 11.89
N SER A 123 23.05 18.46 12.16
CA SER A 123 23.75 19.27 11.14
C SER A 123 24.52 18.44 10.11
N SER A 124 24.77 17.16 10.38
CA SER A 124 25.42 16.23 9.44
C SER A 124 24.49 15.68 8.36
N GLY A 125 23.19 16.00 8.43
CA GLY A 125 22.15 15.46 7.57
C GLY A 125 21.81 14.01 7.87
N ASN A 126 20.55 13.62 7.71
CA ASN A 126 20.10 12.27 7.98
C ASN A 126 20.24 11.34 6.77
N TYR A 127 20.28 10.04 7.02
CA TYR A 127 20.12 9.07 5.96
C TYR A 127 18.68 9.09 5.46
N THR A 128 18.52 9.10 4.16
CA THR A 128 17.22 9.10 3.51
C THR A 128 16.79 7.69 3.13
N HIS A 129 15.52 7.53 2.85
CA HIS A 129 14.94 6.26 2.47
C HIS A 129 14.33 6.33 1.07
N ASN A 130 14.70 5.37 0.22
CA ASN A 130 14.08 5.19 -1.08
C ASN A 130 12.72 4.46 -0.93
N TRP A 131 11.67 5.23 -0.77
CA TRP A 131 10.31 4.71 -0.62
C TRP A 131 9.69 4.23 -1.95
N ASN A 132 10.21 4.66 -3.10
CA ASN A 132 9.73 4.24 -4.42
C ASN A 132 10.07 2.78 -4.70
N GLY A 133 11.27 2.33 -4.38
CA GLY A 133 11.67 0.94 -4.59
C GLY A 133 10.85 -0.10 -3.82
N GLN A 134 10.07 0.35 -2.83
CA GLN A 134 9.25 -0.52 -2.00
C GLN A 134 7.77 -0.58 -2.42
N ARG A 135 7.36 0.10 -3.47
CA ARG A 135 5.96 0.15 -3.88
C ARG A 135 5.75 -0.43 -5.27
N ASP A 136 4.51 -0.74 -5.56
CA ASP A 136 4.10 -1.10 -6.91
C ASP A 136 3.78 0.16 -7.74
N ILE A 137 4.11 0.12 -9.02
CA ILE A 137 3.58 1.03 -10.04
C ILE A 137 2.13 0.66 -10.28
N LEU A 138 1.88 -0.65 -10.45
CA LEU A 138 0.56 -1.22 -10.65
C LEU A 138 0.42 -2.46 -9.75
N GLY A 139 -0.59 -2.50 -8.90
CA GLY A 139 -0.94 -3.70 -8.14
C GLY A 139 -1.59 -4.77 -9.01
N ALA A 140 -1.53 -6.02 -8.57
CA ALA A 140 -2.26 -7.12 -9.17
C ALA A 140 -3.77 -6.89 -9.08
N VAL A 141 -4.48 -7.21 -10.13
CA VAL A 141 -5.95 -7.05 -10.20
C VAL A 141 -6.57 -8.26 -10.86
N GLN A 142 -7.63 -8.79 -10.25
CA GLN A 142 -8.50 -9.76 -10.85
C GLN A 142 -9.95 -9.26 -10.75
N ARG A 143 -10.69 -9.31 -11.86
CA ARG A 143 -12.09 -8.84 -11.90
C ARG A 143 -12.94 -9.75 -12.75
N HIS A 144 -14.16 -9.97 -12.32
CA HIS A 144 -15.17 -10.57 -13.17
C HIS A 144 -16.52 -9.89 -13.02
N ASN A 145 -17.26 -9.90 -14.10
CA ASN A 145 -18.61 -9.39 -14.17
C ASN A 145 -19.49 -10.42 -14.85
N LEU A 146 -20.67 -10.59 -14.32
CA LEU A 146 -21.75 -11.37 -14.92
C LEU A 146 -23.00 -10.51 -14.95
N PHE A 147 -23.63 -10.41 -16.11
CA PHE A 147 -24.96 -9.82 -16.27
C PHE A 147 -25.86 -10.81 -17.01
N VAL A 148 -27.04 -11.01 -16.48
CA VAL A 148 -28.08 -11.83 -17.09
C VAL A 148 -29.34 -10.99 -17.18
N PHE A 149 -29.97 -11.01 -18.36
CA PHE A 149 -31.20 -10.33 -18.66
C PHE A 149 -32.22 -11.34 -19.17
N LEU A 150 -33.41 -11.24 -18.66
CA LEU A 150 -34.56 -12.02 -19.11
C LEU A 150 -35.69 -11.07 -19.46
N ASN A 151 -36.28 -11.25 -20.64
CA ASN A 151 -37.52 -10.63 -21.04
C ASN A 151 -38.49 -11.72 -21.48
N HIS A 152 -39.73 -11.63 -21.03
CA HIS A 152 -40.77 -12.58 -21.34
C HIS A 152 -42.07 -11.86 -21.69
N ASP A 153 -42.54 -12.07 -22.90
CA ASP A 153 -43.84 -11.57 -23.36
C ASP A 153 -44.98 -12.34 -22.67
N LEU A 154 -45.79 -11.62 -21.89
CA LEU A 154 -46.97 -12.14 -21.19
C LEU A 154 -48.24 -12.09 -22.02
N GLY A 155 -48.16 -11.55 -23.26
CA GLY A 155 -49.30 -11.25 -24.10
C GLY A 155 -49.98 -9.92 -23.74
N ASP A 156 -50.89 -9.48 -24.62
CA ASP A 156 -51.65 -8.23 -24.46
C ASP A 156 -50.75 -7.00 -24.25
N GLY A 157 -49.59 -6.94 -24.90
CA GLY A 157 -48.64 -5.82 -24.78
C GLY A 157 -47.95 -5.70 -23.44
N ARG A 158 -47.91 -6.77 -22.64
CA ARG A 158 -47.24 -6.82 -21.33
C ARG A 158 -45.98 -7.66 -21.39
N GLU A 159 -44.92 -7.23 -20.70
CA GLU A 159 -43.64 -7.91 -20.63
C GLU A 159 -43.16 -8.02 -19.17
N LEU A 160 -42.73 -9.21 -18.78
CA LEU A 160 -41.94 -9.45 -17.58
C LEU A 160 -40.45 -9.29 -17.92
N PHE A 161 -39.75 -8.55 -17.14
CA PHE A 161 -38.29 -8.44 -17.25
C PHE A 161 -37.60 -8.73 -15.92
N ALA A 162 -36.41 -9.33 -16.00
CA ALA A 162 -35.55 -9.54 -14.84
C ALA A 162 -34.10 -9.34 -15.22
N GLU A 163 -33.34 -8.80 -14.28
CA GLU A 163 -31.91 -8.57 -14.41
C GLU A 163 -31.16 -9.13 -13.19
N TYR A 164 -30.05 -9.76 -13.45
CA TYR A 164 -29.06 -10.10 -12.43
C TYR A 164 -27.71 -9.55 -12.85
N GLY A 165 -27.05 -8.86 -11.94
CA GLY A 165 -25.69 -8.36 -12.11
C GLY A 165 -24.80 -8.73 -10.93
N GLN A 166 -23.65 -9.30 -11.23
CA GLN A 166 -22.61 -9.56 -10.26
C GLN A 166 -21.29 -8.91 -10.70
N TYR A 167 -20.65 -8.22 -9.80
CA TYR A 167 -19.29 -7.70 -9.95
C TYR A 167 -18.43 -8.17 -8.79
N GLN A 168 -17.25 -8.68 -9.09
CA GLN A 168 -16.23 -8.97 -8.09
C GLN A 168 -14.89 -8.42 -8.56
N SER A 169 -14.12 -7.84 -7.62
CA SER A 169 -12.79 -7.32 -7.87
C SER A 169 -11.89 -7.62 -6.68
N GLU A 170 -10.74 -8.20 -6.97
CA GLU A 170 -9.65 -8.42 -6.03
C GLU A 170 -8.45 -7.59 -6.47
N TYR A 171 -7.87 -6.87 -5.52
CA TYR A 171 -6.67 -6.08 -5.73
C TYR A 171 -5.66 -6.42 -4.64
N ASN A 172 -4.42 -6.64 -5.04
CA ASN A 172 -3.28 -6.78 -4.13
C ASN A 172 -2.16 -5.84 -4.60
N GLY A 173 -1.61 -5.06 -3.68
CA GLY A 173 -0.53 -4.14 -4.03
C GLY A 173 0.35 -3.78 -2.85
N ASN A 174 1.63 -3.56 -3.13
CA ASN A 174 2.61 -3.16 -2.15
C ASN A 174 2.76 -1.65 -2.07
N ARG A 175 2.97 -1.16 -0.85
CA ARG A 175 3.37 0.21 -0.54
C ARG A 175 4.63 0.20 0.31
N HIS A 176 5.32 1.32 0.38
CA HIS A 176 6.48 1.47 1.26
C HIS A 176 6.10 1.19 2.73
N SER A 177 7.08 0.80 3.55
CA SER A 177 6.95 0.61 4.99
C SER A 177 6.40 1.85 5.70
N VAL A 178 5.77 1.63 6.85
CA VAL A 178 5.18 2.72 7.65
C VAL A 178 6.25 3.68 8.11
N SER A 179 6.01 4.97 7.94
CA SER A 179 6.78 6.03 8.59
C SER A 179 6.03 6.58 9.79
N HIS A 180 6.75 7.10 10.74
CA HIS A 180 6.21 7.92 11.79
C HIS A 180 5.46 9.13 11.19
N PHE A 181 4.25 9.38 11.64
CA PHE A 181 3.49 10.56 11.24
C PHE A 181 3.75 11.68 12.24
N SER A 182 3.96 12.88 11.75
CA SER A 182 4.20 14.08 12.56
C SER A 182 3.10 14.38 13.61
N SER A 183 1.91 13.80 13.44
CA SER A 183 0.81 13.91 14.39
C SER A 183 0.90 12.96 15.58
N VAL A 184 1.76 11.93 15.53
CA VAL A 184 1.95 10.95 16.60
C VAL A 184 3.42 10.99 17.01
N LYS A 185 3.69 11.53 18.18
CA LYS A 185 5.04 11.64 18.71
C LYS A 185 5.31 10.45 19.63
N PHE A 186 6.28 9.61 19.28
CA PHE A 186 6.77 8.56 20.15
C PHE A 186 7.87 9.09 21.05
N ILE A 187 7.82 8.71 22.31
CA ILE A 187 8.87 9.03 23.30
C ILE A 187 9.60 7.75 23.64
N VAL A 188 10.92 7.77 23.52
CA VAL A 188 11.79 6.73 24.01
C VAL A 188 12.18 7.10 25.43
N PRO A 189 11.62 6.45 26.47
CA PRO A 189 11.89 6.84 27.85
C PRO A 189 13.34 6.55 28.25
N ALA A 190 13.82 7.26 29.26
CA ALA A 190 15.18 7.05 29.82
C ALA A 190 15.37 5.63 30.37
N THR A 191 14.27 4.93 30.70
CA THR A 191 14.26 3.55 31.22
C THR A 191 14.32 2.49 30.14
N ASN A 192 14.19 2.85 28.86
CA ASN A 192 14.39 1.90 27.77
C ASN A 192 15.84 1.41 27.77
N PRO A 193 16.13 0.11 27.76
CA PRO A 193 17.48 -0.43 27.93
C PRO A 193 18.44 -0.04 26.80
N TYR A 194 17.91 0.35 25.64
CA TYR A 194 18.69 0.80 24.48
C TYR A 194 18.91 2.32 24.47
N ASN A 195 18.25 3.05 25.36
CA ASN A 195 18.41 4.50 25.45
C ASN A 195 19.71 4.86 26.18
N PHE A 196 20.73 5.18 25.40
CA PHE A 196 22.09 5.49 25.89
C PHE A 196 22.22 6.90 26.49
N THR A 197 21.21 7.76 26.34
CA THR A 197 21.29 9.17 26.76
C THR A 197 20.93 9.40 28.22
N GLY A 198 20.19 8.47 28.83
CA GLY A 198 19.63 8.62 30.17
C GLY A 198 18.53 9.69 30.30
N LYS A 199 18.04 10.23 29.18
CA LYS A 199 16.95 11.20 29.10
C LYS A 199 15.83 10.68 28.22
N ALA A 200 14.61 11.16 28.41
CA ALA A 200 13.54 10.88 27.48
C ALA A 200 13.82 11.56 26.12
N LEU A 201 13.62 10.83 25.03
CA LEU A 201 13.86 11.30 23.68
C LEU A 201 12.57 11.33 22.90
N LEU A 202 12.37 12.40 22.16
CA LEU A 202 11.34 12.44 21.12
C LEU A 202 11.90 11.75 19.87
N MET A 203 11.19 10.75 19.36
CA MET A 203 11.54 10.10 18.10
C MET A 203 10.90 10.85 16.95
N ASP A 204 11.72 11.32 16.01
CA ASP A 204 11.29 12.05 14.82
C ASP A 204 11.87 11.41 13.55
N ASN A 205 11.34 11.74 12.38
CA ASN A 205 11.80 11.27 11.07
C ASN A 205 12.15 9.77 11.01
N TYR A 206 11.31 8.92 11.62
CA TYR A 206 11.55 7.48 11.73
C TYR A 206 10.66 6.67 10.77
N ARG A 207 11.20 5.56 10.24
CA ARG A 207 10.48 4.61 9.41
C ARG A 207 10.68 3.19 9.92
N PHE A 208 9.58 2.49 10.13
CA PHE A 208 9.54 1.10 10.60
C PHE A 208 9.74 0.14 9.42
N VAL A 209 10.97 0.08 8.88
CA VAL A 209 11.28 -0.83 7.76
C VAL A 209 11.28 -2.29 8.18
N ASP A 210 11.53 -2.56 9.45
CA ASP A 210 11.48 -3.86 10.10
C ASP A 210 10.05 -4.43 10.22
N ALA A 211 9.01 -3.59 10.15
CA ALA A 211 7.63 -4.04 10.00
C ALA A 211 7.32 -4.54 8.57
N GLY A 212 8.24 -4.37 7.62
CA GLY A 212 8.05 -4.75 6.24
C GLY A 212 7.29 -3.72 5.40
N GLN A 213 7.12 -4.06 4.13
CA GLN A 213 6.29 -3.28 3.20
C GLN A 213 4.82 -3.43 3.59
N ARG A 214 4.06 -2.34 3.49
CA ARG A 214 2.61 -2.44 3.63
C ARG A 214 2.02 -3.17 2.43
N VAL A 215 1.21 -4.19 2.67
CA VAL A 215 0.44 -4.88 1.65
C VAL A 215 -1.02 -4.44 1.76
N VAL A 216 -1.61 -4.03 0.66
CA VAL A 216 -3.00 -3.61 0.59
C VAL A 216 -3.79 -4.64 -0.19
N ASP A 217 -4.73 -5.29 0.48
CA ASP A 217 -5.71 -6.18 -0.11
C ASP A 217 -7.06 -5.48 -0.13
N ASN A 218 -7.64 -5.35 -1.32
CA ASN A 218 -8.95 -4.74 -1.47
C ASN A 218 -9.86 -5.67 -2.26
N ASN A 219 -10.90 -6.19 -1.59
CA ASN A 219 -11.89 -7.08 -2.16
C ASN A 219 -13.24 -6.37 -2.21
N LYS A 220 -13.86 -6.38 -3.38
CA LYS A 220 -15.17 -5.78 -3.62
C LYS A 220 -16.07 -6.76 -4.31
N GLN A 221 -17.30 -6.86 -3.81
CA GLN A 221 -18.36 -7.64 -4.43
C GLN A 221 -19.62 -6.80 -4.47
N THR A 222 -20.37 -6.92 -5.58
CA THR A 222 -21.69 -6.31 -5.72
C THR A 222 -22.58 -7.30 -6.42
N ASP A 223 -23.74 -7.56 -5.84
CA ASP A 223 -24.83 -8.33 -6.42
C ASP A 223 -26.06 -7.44 -6.55
N ARG A 224 -26.68 -7.44 -7.73
CA ARG A 224 -27.88 -6.67 -8.02
C ARG A 224 -28.94 -7.56 -8.68
N TYR A 225 -30.11 -7.51 -8.15
CA TYR A 225 -31.28 -8.17 -8.65
C TYR A 225 -32.35 -7.12 -8.99
N LEU A 226 -33.04 -7.30 -10.12
CA LEU A 226 -34.13 -6.45 -10.51
C LEU A 226 -35.18 -7.34 -11.20
N VAL A 227 -36.44 -7.15 -10.88
CA VAL A 227 -37.56 -7.78 -11.53
C VAL A 227 -38.69 -6.76 -11.70
N GLY A 228 -39.32 -6.76 -12.83
CA GLY A 228 -40.40 -5.84 -13.11
C GLY A 228 -41.32 -6.32 -14.20
N VAL A 229 -42.43 -5.62 -14.33
CA VAL A 229 -43.42 -5.80 -15.38
C VAL A 229 -43.68 -4.45 -16.02
N ARG A 230 -43.77 -4.42 -17.32
CA ARG A 230 -44.12 -3.23 -18.10
C ARG A 230 -45.16 -3.54 -19.13
N GLY A 231 -45.88 -2.56 -19.58
CA GLY A 231 -46.93 -2.74 -20.58
C GLY A 231 -47.51 -1.41 -21.03
N GLN A 232 -48.54 -1.52 -21.87
CA GLN A 232 -49.29 -0.39 -22.37
C GLN A 232 -50.78 -0.56 -22.02
N THR A 233 -51.44 0.54 -21.63
CA THR A 233 -52.89 0.55 -21.43
C THR A 233 -53.63 0.68 -22.75
N ASP A 234 -54.93 0.35 -22.79
CA ASP A 234 -55.76 0.52 -23.97
C ASP A 234 -55.85 1.95 -24.49
N ASP A 235 -55.63 2.94 -23.61
CA ASP A 235 -55.59 4.37 -23.92
C ASP A 235 -54.20 4.83 -24.42
N GLY A 236 -53.25 3.90 -24.60
CA GLY A 236 -51.91 4.18 -25.13
C GLY A 236 -50.87 4.71 -24.13
N TRP A 237 -51.14 4.59 -22.83
CA TRP A 237 -50.15 4.95 -21.80
C TRP A 237 -49.22 3.76 -21.53
N ASP A 238 -47.91 4.06 -21.56
CA ASP A 238 -46.87 3.11 -21.10
C ASP A 238 -46.80 3.13 -19.58
N TRP A 239 -46.61 1.98 -18.98
CA TRP A 239 -46.40 1.82 -17.54
C TRP A 239 -45.33 0.78 -17.25
N GLU A 240 -44.61 0.98 -16.16
CA GLU A 240 -43.59 0.04 -15.64
C GLU A 240 -43.66 0.00 -14.11
N SER A 241 -43.55 -1.20 -13.57
CA SER A 241 -43.39 -1.42 -12.13
C SER A 241 -42.24 -2.42 -11.92
N ALA A 242 -41.27 -2.04 -11.08
CA ALA A 242 -40.11 -2.86 -10.80
C ALA A 242 -39.74 -2.83 -9.34
N ALA A 243 -39.12 -3.92 -8.88
CA ALA A 243 -38.45 -4.00 -7.58
C ALA A 243 -36.97 -4.34 -7.80
N SER A 244 -36.10 -3.70 -7.05
CA SER A 244 -34.67 -3.99 -7.09
C SER A 244 -34.12 -4.23 -5.70
N TYR A 245 -33.16 -5.13 -5.62
CA TYR A 245 -32.35 -5.37 -4.42
C TYR A 245 -30.87 -5.40 -4.82
N SER A 246 -30.04 -4.72 -4.06
CA SER A 246 -28.59 -4.71 -4.30
C SER A 246 -27.84 -4.77 -2.98
N VAL A 247 -26.78 -5.58 -2.97
CA VAL A 247 -25.82 -5.68 -1.87
C VAL A 247 -24.44 -5.36 -2.43
N ALA A 248 -23.70 -4.51 -1.74
CA ALA A 248 -22.32 -4.21 -2.05
C ALA A 248 -21.48 -4.37 -0.78
N GLU A 249 -20.41 -5.12 -0.89
CA GLU A 249 -19.44 -5.34 0.17
C GLU A 249 -18.07 -4.91 -0.32
N ALA A 250 -17.30 -4.28 0.58
CA ALA A 250 -15.93 -3.89 0.31
C ALA A 250 -15.09 -4.12 1.57
N PHE A 251 -14.03 -4.89 1.41
CA PHE A 251 -13.01 -5.11 2.45
C PHE A 251 -11.70 -4.50 1.96
N ASP A 252 -11.15 -3.61 2.78
CA ASP A 252 -9.82 -3.03 2.57
C ASP A 252 -8.97 -3.38 3.79
N VAL A 253 -7.97 -4.23 3.58
CA VAL A 253 -7.05 -4.68 4.61
C VAL A 253 -5.66 -4.20 4.26
N THR A 254 -5.03 -3.47 5.18
CA THR A 254 -3.63 -3.08 5.03
C THR A 254 -2.80 -3.81 6.09
N HIS A 255 -1.95 -4.72 5.63
CA HIS A 255 -0.99 -5.46 6.45
C HIS A 255 0.27 -4.64 6.74
N ASN A 256 1.03 -5.06 7.73
CA ASN A 256 2.32 -4.48 8.15
C ASN A 256 2.19 -3.00 8.54
N ARG A 257 1.08 -2.66 9.18
CA ARG A 257 0.91 -1.38 9.88
C ARG A 257 1.41 -1.50 11.30
N VAL A 258 2.05 -0.45 11.79
CA VAL A 258 2.49 -0.35 13.17
C VAL A 258 1.36 0.23 14.01
N SER A 259 0.95 -0.49 15.05
CA SER A 259 0.02 0.01 16.06
C SER A 259 0.72 1.02 16.97
N ASN A 260 0.19 2.24 17.05
CA ASN A 260 0.76 3.29 17.91
C ASN A 260 0.79 2.86 19.38
N THR A 261 -0.29 2.25 19.86
CA THR A 261 -0.40 1.79 21.26
C THR A 261 0.61 0.70 21.59
N LEU A 262 0.78 -0.28 20.69
CA LEU A 262 1.74 -1.37 20.92
C LEU A 262 3.18 -0.86 20.80
N MET A 263 3.47 0.03 19.85
CA MET A 263 4.80 0.62 19.71
C MET A 263 5.17 1.44 20.96
N ASP A 264 4.26 2.26 21.45
CA ASP A 264 4.46 3.02 22.70
C ASP A 264 4.73 2.08 23.87
N ALA A 265 3.93 1.02 24.02
CA ALA A 265 4.13 0.01 25.04
C ALA A 265 5.49 -0.70 24.93
N LEU A 266 5.96 -0.99 23.70
CA LEU A 266 7.27 -1.60 23.47
C LEU A 266 8.43 -0.66 23.77
N LEU A 267 8.29 0.63 23.46
CA LEU A 267 9.30 1.64 23.80
C LEU A 267 9.44 1.80 25.32
N HIS A 268 8.36 1.60 26.09
CA HIS A 268 8.34 1.73 27.55
C HIS A 268 8.75 0.46 28.32
N ARG A 269 9.06 -0.64 27.64
CA ARG A 269 9.64 -1.83 28.31
C ARG A 269 11.02 -1.52 28.85
N THR A 270 11.37 -2.19 29.96
CA THR A 270 12.63 -1.97 30.69
C THR A 270 13.57 -3.17 30.60
N ASP A 271 13.22 -4.16 29.81
CA ASP A 271 14.00 -5.36 29.55
C ASP A 271 14.41 -5.47 28.05
N GLU A 272 15.13 -6.52 27.71
CA GLU A 272 15.64 -6.75 26.35
C GLU A 272 14.54 -6.92 25.29
N SER A 273 13.28 -7.08 25.69
CA SER A 273 12.13 -7.13 24.78
C SER A 273 11.61 -5.74 24.36
N ALA A 274 12.23 -4.67 24.88
CA ALA A 274 11.94 -3.32 24.45
C ALA A 274 12.28 -3.11 22.97
N TYR A 275 11.53 -2.26 22.30
CA TYR A 275 11.91 -1.84 20.96
C TYR A 275 13.18 -1.00 20.98
N ASN A 276 14.15 -1.36 20.13
CA ASN A 276 15.40 -0.62 19.95
C ASN A 276 15.33 0.27 18.70
N PRO A 277 15.09 1.59 18.84
CA PRO A 277 15.01 2.49 17.70
C PRO A 277 16.37 2.95 17.19
N PHE A 278 17.48 2.56 17.82
CA PHE A 278 18.83 3.04 17.52
C PHE A 278 19.67 2.04 16.70
N ASN A 279 19.07 0.99 16.19
CA ASN A 279 19.77 -0.08 15.47
C ASN A 279 19.68 0.01 13.95
N GLY A 280 19.16 1.11 13.38
CA GLY A 280 18.93 1.23 11.95
C GLY A 280 17.93 0.19 11.43
N ALA A 281 17.00 -0.29 12.29
CA ALA A 281 16.08 -1.41 12.06
C ALA A 281 16.78 -2.73 11.65
N GLY A 282 17.98 -2.97 12.18
CA GLY A 282 18.79 -4.13 11.86
C GLY A 282 19.47 -4.08 10.48
N VAL A 283 19.31 -3.00 9.75
CA VAL A 283 19.93 -2.83 8.42
C VAL A 283 21.31 -2.27 8.58
N TYR A 284 22.26 -3.11 8.98
CA TYR A 284 23.68 -2.74 8.98
C TYR A 284 24.27 -3.02 7.61
N GLN A 285 24.60 -1.98 6.88
CA GLN A 285 25.40 -2.14 5.68
C GLN A 285 26.61 -1.25 5.71
N THR A 286 27.78 -1.88 5.70
CA THR A 286 29.04 -1.21 5.37
C THR A 286 28.95 -0.72 3.92
N GLY A 287 28.97 0.59 3.73
CA GLY A 287 28.86 1.21 2.42
C GLY A 287 27.43 1.63 2.04
N PHE A 288 26.51 1.70 2.99
CA PHE A 288 25.17 2.24 2.76
C PHE A 288 25.26 3.69 2.26
N VAL A 289 25.10 3.84 0.98
CA VAL A 289 24.81 5.12 0.35
C VAL A 289 23.29 5.20 0.27
N SER A 290 22.72 6.06 1.02
CA SER A 290 21.34 6.51 1.27
C SER A 290 20.15 5.98 0.45
N HIS A 291 20.30 5.23 -0.64
CA HIS A 291 19.25 5.12 -1.65
C HIS A 291 18.61 3.74 -1.78
N ASN A 292 19.28 2.68 -1.35
CA ASN A 292 18.71 1.33 -1.46
C ASN A 292 19.06 0.49 -0.24
N PRO A 293 18.09 0.10 0.59
CA PRO A 293 18.27 -1.03 1.49
C PRO A 293 18.38 -2.29 0.61
N VAL A 294 19.58 -2.71 0.28
CA VAL A 294 19.80 -3.83 -0.65
C VAL A 294 19.48 -5.15 0.02
N ASP A 295 19.67 -5.27 1.34
CA ASP A 295 19.31 -6.47 2.09
C ASP A 295 18.64 -6.08 3.40
N TYR A 296 17.35 -6.30 3.46
CA TYR A 296 16.54 -6.14 4.65
C TYR A 296 16.54 -7.44 5.44
N THR A 297 17.20 -7.45 6.59
CA THR A 297 17.00 -8.50 7.59
C THR A 297 16.10 -7.92 8.68
N PRO A 298 14.86 -8.43 8.85
CA PRO A 298 14.00 -7.98 9.93
C PRO A 298 14.72 -8.19 11.27
N GLY A 299 15.06 -7.11 11.93
CA GLY A 299 15.73 -7.15 13.23
C GLY A 299 14.90 -6.50 14.29
N GLY A 300 14.41 -7.27 15.25
CA GLY A 300 14.02 -6.76 16.55
C GLY A 300 12.58 -6.35 16.78
N ILE A 301 11.68 -6.36 15.79
CA ILE A 301 10.25 -6.31 16.10
C ILE A 301 9.77 -7.74 16.38
N GLY A 302 9.38 -7.99 17.63
CA GLY A 302 8.72 -9.25 17.97
C GLY A 302 7.39 -9.40 17.21
N PRO A 303 6.90 -10.64 17.03
CA PRO A 303 5.67 -10.94 16.27
C PRO A 303 4.46 -10.11 16.68
N ALA A 304 4.38 -9.69 17.91
CA ALA A 304 3.26 -8.91 18.46
C ALA A 304 3.06 -7.51 17.84
N VAL A 305 4.05 -6.96 17.12
CA VAL A 305 3.94 -5.64 16.45
C VAL A 305 3.53 -5.80 14.98
N VAL A 306 3.83 -6.96 14.40
CA VAL A 306 3.54 -7.25 12.99
C VAL A 306 2.11 -7.78 12.83
N ASP A 307 1.58 -8.49 13.84
CA ASP A 307 0.26 -9.16 13.80
C ASP A 307 -0.88 -8.30 14.40
N ALA A 308 -0.62 -7.05 14.73
CA ALA A 308 -1.59 -6.09 15.24
C ALA A 308 -1.96 -5.07 14.16
#